data_53f73f0793c8a5e2fe4bb02e895d4cdb
#
_entry.id   53f73f0793c8a5e2fe4bb02e895d4cdb
#
_cell.length_a   1.000
_cell.length_b   1.000
_cell.length_c   1.000
_cell.angle_alpha   90.00
_cell.angle_beta   90.00
_cell.angle_gamma   90.00
#
_symmetry.space_group_name_H-M   'P 1'
#
loop_
_entity.id
_entity.type
_entity.pdbx_description
1 polymer ?
#
loop_
_entity_poly.entity_id
_entity_poly.type
_entity_poly.pdbx_seq_one_letter_code
_entity_poly.pdbx_strand_id
1 'polypeptide(L)'
;LLFLNHEFGKVAVMARGAKKTRNRFRSVSQPFVHGIFLYYKGRGMSTLNQGDVLHSFPDIRQHIVRMSYAAYMAELLEKTVEEREKNPYLFELFLTLLEQMEFGHDPEVLTSIFETKMTLQAGIQPELTKCVCCGQTDQIVSFSVKEAGFLCKRCTDQDPYAIHLHPKTSHLLRLFLHIDVQR
;
A
#
# COMPACT_ATOMS: atom_id res chain seq x y z
N LEU A 1 -3.61 7.00 -17.55
CA LEU A 1 -2.64 6.41 -16.64
C LEU A 1 -2.67 7.18 -15.33
N LEU A 2 -2.56 6.47 -14.24
CA LEU A 2 -2.36 7.07 -12.92
C LEU A 2 -0.89 6.83 -12.55
N PHE A 3 -0.19 7.89 -12.21
CA PHE A 3 1.19 7.83 -11.74
C PHE A 3 1.23 8.19 -10.26
N LEU A 4 1.94 7.38 -9.47
CA LEU A 4 2.42 7.79 -8.16
C LEU A 4 3.82 8.36 -8.35
N ASN A 5 4.07 9.55 -7.82
CA ASN A 5 5.32 10.27 -8.00
C ASN A 5 5.86 10.73 -6.64
N HIS A 6 7.17 10.63 -6.47
CA HIS A 6 7.87 11.03 -5.25
C HIS A 6 7.69 12.52 -4.88
N GLU A 7 7.66 13.41 -5.90
CA GLU A 7 7.60 14.85 -5.66
C GLU A 7 6.19 15.46 -5.74
N PHE A 8 5.32 14.86 -6.57
CA PHE A 8 4.00 15.42 -6.89
C PHE A 8 2.83 14.54 -6.45
N GLY A 9 3.11 13.41 -5.75
CA GLY A 9 2.09 12.47 -5.32
C GLY A 9 1.37 11.78 -6.48
N LYS A 10 0.07 11.59 -6.37
CA LYS A 10 -0.78 10.95 -7.38
C LYS A 10 -1.13 11.92 -8.51
N VAL A 11 -0.80 11.56 -9.75
CA VAL A 11 -1.05 12.40 -10.93
C VAL A 11 -1.74 11.61 -12.03
N ALA A 12 -2.88 12.11 -12.50
CA ALA A 12 -3.57 11.57 -13.66
C ALA A 12 -2.94 12.09 -14.95
N VAL A 13 -2.50 11.17 -15.83
CA VAL A 13 -1.80 11.48 -17.07
C VAL A 13 -2.43 10.75 -18.24
N MET A 14 -2.76 11.48 -19.31
CA MET A 14 -3.25 10.94 -20.57
C MET A 14 -2.09 10.54 -21.49
N ALA A 15 -1.99 9.25 -21.83
CA ALA A 15 -1.07 8.75 -22.85
C ALA A 15 -1.85 8.52 -24.14
N ARG A 16 -1.87 9.52 -25.03
CA ARG A 16 -2.65 9.45 -26.29
C ARG A 16 -2.14 8.32 -27.18
N GLY A 17 -3.05 7.43 -27.56
CA GLY A 17 -2.76 6.31 -28.45
C GLY A 17 -2.01 5.15 -27.80
N ALA A 18 -1.82 5.10 -26.49
CA ALA A 18 -1.10 4.03 -25.77
C ALA A 18 -1.62 2.61 -26.08
N LYS A 19 -2.92 2.47 -26.38
CA LYS A 19 -3.56 1.19 -26.76
C LYS A 19 -3.25 0.74 -28.21
N LYS A 20 -2.63 1.58 -29.06
CA LYS A 20 -2.30 1.18 -30.43
C LYS A 20 -1.06 0.29 -30.44
N THR A 21 -1.05 -0.74 -31.29
CA THR A 21 -0.03 -1.81 -31.34
C THR A 21 1.41 -1.30 -31.59
N ARG A 22 1.58 -0.17 -32.31
CA ARG A 22 2.88 0.46 -32.60
C ARG A 22 3.00 1.84 -31.95
N ASN A 23 2.70 1.94 -30.67
CA ASN A 23 2.81 3.23 -29.97
C ASN A 23 4.08 3.28 -29.11
N ARG A 24 4.74 4.45 -29.13
CA ARG A 24 5.93 4.74 -28.32
C ARG A 24 5.68 4.61 -26.80
N PHE A 25 4.42 4.71 -26.37
CA PHE A 25 4.04 4.62 -24.95
C PHE A 25 3.62 3.22 -24.51
N ARG A 26 3.73 2.20 -25.37
CA ARG A 26 3.26 0.85 -25.03
C ARG A 26 3.98 0.28 -23.81
N SER A 27 5.30 0.39 -23.73
CA SER A 27 6.11 -0.11 -22.61
C SER A 27 5.80 0.60 -21.30
N VAL A 28 5.77 1.94 -21.36
CA VAL A 28 5.55 2.79 -20.18
C VAL A 28 4.10 2.86 -19.72
N SER A 29 3.17 2.31 -20.50
CA SER A 29 1.72 2.25 -20.14
C SER A 29 1.31 0.92 -19.55
N GLN A 30 2.23 0.00 -19.36
CA GLN A 30 1.96 -1.25 -18.65
C GLN A 30 1.75 -0.97 -17.16
N PRO A 31 0.93 -1.78 -16.47
CA PRO A 31 0.83 -1.71 -15.02
C PRO A 31 2.19 -1.96 -14.35
N PHE A 32 2.42 -1.31 -13.23
CA PHE A 32 3.62 -1.49 -12.41
C PHE A 32 4.92 -1.24 -13.18
N VAL A 33 4.98 -0.12 -13.90
CA VAL A 33 6.22 0.37 -14.49
C VAL A 33 6.77 1.48 -13.61
N HIS A 34 7.97 1.28 -13.08
CA HIS A 34 8.79 2.33 -12.47
C HIS A 34 9.66 2.97 -13.54
N GLY A 35 9.65 4.29 -13.63
CA GLY A 35 10.36 5.01 -14.69
C GLY A 35 10.40 6.51 -14.52
N ILE A 36 11.01 7.16 -15.47
CA ILE A 36 11.07 8.63 -15.57
C ILE A 36 10.07 9.07 -16.63
N PHE A 37 9.15 9.96 -16.24
CA PHE A 37 8.06 10.39 -17.09
C PHE A 37 8.07 11.91 -17.25
N LEU A 38 8.14 12.37 -18.49
CA LEU A 38 7.96 13.76 -18.85
C LEU A 38 6.52 13.98 -19.32
N TYR A 39 5.79 14.87 -18.67
CA TYR A 39 4.43 15.21 -19.05
C TYR A 39 4.17 16.71 -19.00
N TYR A 40 3.29 17.17 -19.88
CA TYR A 40 2.80 18.55 -19.85
C TYR A 40 1.65 18.68 -18.87
N LYS A 41 1.78 19.63 -17.95
CA LYS A 41 0.71 19.96 -16.99
C LYS A 41 -0.43 20.66 -17.71
N GLY A 42 -1.61 20.04 -17.77
CA GLY A 42 -2.84 20.65 -18.27
C GLY A 42 -3.64 21.33 -17.16
N ARG A 43 -4.67 22.09 -17.53
CA ARG A 43 -5.65 22.65 -16.57
C ARG A 43 -6.46 21.56 -15.86
N GLY A 44 -6.62 20.38 -16.46
CA GLY A 44 -7.21 19.17 -15.89
C GLY A 44 -6.21 18.03 -15.93
N MET A 45 -6.42 17.04 -16.82
CA MET A 45 -5.53 15.89 -16.97
C MET A 45 -4.23 16.31 -17.70
N SER A 46 -3.10 15.90 -17.16
CA SER A 46 -1.78 16.10 -17.80
C SER A 46 -1.64 15.20 -19.04
N THR A 47 -0.71 15.50 -19.94
CA THR A 47 -0.48 14.72 -21.17
C THR A 47 0.95 14.18 -21.19
N LEU A 48 1.11 12.86 -21.32
CA LEU A 48 2.41 12.20 -21.42
C LEU A 48 3.13 12.63 -22.71
N ASN A 49 4.35 13.10 -22.57
CA ASN A 49 5.23 13.46 -23.68
C ASN A 49 6.29 12.37 -23.94
N GLN A 50 6.96 11.93 -22.89
CA GLN A 50 8.01 10.91 -22.92
C GLN A 50 7.96 10.07 -21.66
N GLY A 51 8.46 8.83 -21.74
CA GLY A 51 8.66 7.96 -20.59
C GLY A 51 9.77 6.95 -20.87
N ASP A 52 10.64 6.79 -19.89
CA ASP A 52 11.76 5.86 -19.91
C ASP A 52 11.59 4.88 -18.76
N VAL A 53 11.57 3.57 -19.08
CA VAL A 53 11.37 2.50 -18.11
C VAL A 53 12.67 2.25 -17.35
N LEU A 54 12.67 2.36 -16.04
CA LEU A 54 13.75 1.95 -15.16
C LEU A 54 13.57 0.49 -14.73
N HIS A 55 12.36 0.13 -14.29
CA HIS A 55 11.99 -1.23 -13.91
C HIS A 55 10.56 -1.54 -14.31
N SER A 56 10.28 -2.76 -14.75
CA SER A 56 8.98 -3.14 -15.30
C SER A 56 8.28 -4.26 -14.56
N PHE A 57 8.85 -4.79 -13.47
CA PHE A 57 8.27 -5.86 -12.63
C PHE A 57 7.66 -7.01 -13.44
N PRO A 58 8.44 -7.70 -14.29
CA PRO A 58 7.93 -8.73 -15.19
C PRO A 58 7.37 -9.93 -14.44
N ASP A 59 7.93 -10.30 -13.31
CA ASP A 59 7.52 -11.46 -12.52
C ASP A 59 6.17 -11.21 -11.85
N ILE A 60 5.93 -10.02 -11.32
CA ILE A 60 4.60 -9.61 -10.82
C ILE A 60 3.56 -9.75 -11.92
N ARG A 61 3.85 -9.28 -13.15
CA ARG A 61 2.89 -9.32 -14.25
C ARG A 61 2.63 -10.71 -14.83
N GLN A 62 3.56 -11.64 -14.69
CA GLN A 62 3.43 -13.00 -15.19
C GLN A 62 2.68 -13.92 -14.20
N HIS A 63 2.63 -13.58 -12.92
CA HIS A 63 1.99 -14.38 -11.88
C HIS A 63 0.69 -13.75 -11.39
N ILE A 64 -0.42 -14.39 -11.71
CA ILE A 64 -1.77 -13.85 -11.42
C ILE A 64 -1.97 -13.49 -9.94
N VAL A 65 -1.43 -14.27 -9.02
CA VAL A 65 -1.54 -14.01 -7.58
C VAL A 65 -0.81 -12.73 -7.22
N ARG A 66 0.47 -12.57 -7.60
CA ARG A 66 1.26 -11.36 -7.35
C ARG A 66 0.62 -10.14 -8.00
N MET A 67 0.15 -10.28 -9.24
CA MET A 67 -0.55 -9.22 -9.96
C MET A 67 -1.80 -8.75 -9.21
N SER A 68 -2.57 -9.68 -8.63
CA SER A 68 -3.80 -9.36 -7.89
C SER A 68 -3.50 -8.58 -6.60
N TYR A 69 -2.49 -8.99 -5.83
CA TYR A 69 -2.07 -8.28 -4.63
C TYR A 69 -1.49 -6.88 -4.95
N ALA A 70 -0.64 -6.78 -5.96
CA ALA A 70 -0.10 -5.50 -6.40
C ALA A 70 -1.20 -4.54 -6.89
N ALA A 71 -2.20 -5.07 -7.64
CA ALA A 71 -3.34 -4.29 -8.09
C ALA A 71 -4.22 -3.81 -6.93
N TYR A 72 -4.45 -4.66 -5.94
CA TYR A 72 -5.16 -4.29 -4.71
C TYR A 72 -4.44 -3.16 -3.95
N MET A 73 -3.13 -3.29 -3.75
CA MET A 73 -2.33 -2.25 -3.09
C MET A 73 -2.38 -0.92 -3.86
N ALA A 74 -2.31 -0.98 -5.20
CA ALA A 74 -2.43 0.21 -6.06
C ALA A 74 -3.82 0.85 -5.97
N GLU A 75 -4.90 0.05 -5.93
CA GLU A 75 -6.27 0.54 -5.77
C GLU A 75 -6.47 1.18 -4.39
N LEU A 76 -5.90 0.60 -3.34
CA LEU A 76 -5.94 1.18 -1.99
C LEU A 76 -5.28 2.55 -1.97
N LEU A 77 -4.11 2.71 -2.58
CA LEU A 77 -3.45 4.02 -2.76
C LEU A 77 -4.33 4.99 -3.57
N GLU A 78 -4.90 4.52 -4.67
CA GLU A 78 -5.74 5.37 -5.52
C GLU A 78 -6.92 5.96 -4.75
N LYS A 79 -7.55 5.17 -3.87
CA LYS A 79 -8.73 5.58 -3.11
C LYS A 79 -8.43 6.40 -1.86
N THR A 80 -7.26 6.23 -1.27
CA THR A 80 -6.92 6.84 0.04
C THR A 80 -6.04 8.08 -0.07
N VAL A 81 -5.24 8.20 -1.13
CA VAL A 81 -4.34 9.34 -1.32
C VAL A 81 -5.00 10.39 -2.22
N GLU A 82 -4.95 11.66 -1.82
CA GLU A 82 -5.46 12.76 -2.63
C GLU A 82 -4.56 13.04 -3.84
N GLU A 83 -5.14 13.63 -4.90
CA GLU A 83 -4.38 14.04 -6.06
C GLU A 83 -3.40 15.16 -5.71
N ARG A 84 -2.15 15.03 -6.16
CA ARG A 84 -1.07 15.98 -5.95
C ARG A 84 -0.66 16.19 -4.49
N GLU A 85 -1.08 15.32 -3.61
CA GLU A 85 -0.57 15.28 -2.24
C GLU A 85 0.81 14.61 -2.24
N LYS A 86 1.84 15.40 -1.91
CA LYS A 86 3.21 14.89 -1.85
C LYS A 86 3.37 13.96 -0.64
N ASN A 87 3.65 12.70 -0.91
CA ASN A 87 3.96 11.72 0.12
C ASN A 87 5.12 10.80 -0.33
N PRO A 88 6.38 11.24 -0.14
CA PRO A 88 7.56 10.45 -0.51
C PRO A 88 7.60 9.10 0.19
N TYR A 89 7.17 9.05 1.45
CA TYR A 89 7.15 7.81 2.21
C TYR A 89 6.26 6.74 1.56
N LEU A 90 5.06 7.10 1.14
CA LEU A 90 4.17 6.15 0.46
C LEU A 90 4.69 5.71 -0.90
N PHE A 91 5.36 6.60 -1.62
CA PHE A 91 6.02 6.24 -2.88
C PHE A 91 7.10 5.18 -2.64
N GLU A 92 8.02 5.43 -1.72
CA GLU A 92 9.11 4.51 -1.40
C GLU A 92 8.60 3.19 -0.81
N LEU A 93 7.63 3.25 0.08
CA LEU A 93 6.98 2.06 0.65
C LEU A 93 6.39 1.18 -0.46
N PHE A 94 5.59 1.75 -1.35
CA PHE A 94 4.95 1.01 -2.42
C PHE A 94 5.96 0.42 -3.39
N LEU A 95 6.97 1.21 -3.79
CA LEU A 95 8.05 0.76 -4.67
C LEU A 95 8.82 -0.41 -4.04
N THR A 96 9.27 -0.26 -2.79
CA THR A 96 10.01 -1.31 -2.07
C THR A 96 9.20 -2.60 -1.97
N LEU A 97 7.90 -2.52 -1.65
CA LEU A 97 7.06 -3.72 -1.55
C LEU A 97 6.86 -4.40 -2.90
N LEU A 98 6.76 -3.64 -4.00
CA LEU A 98 6.76 -4.22 -5.35
C LEU A 98 8.10 -4.91 -5.67
N GLU A 99 9.23 -4.33 -5.30
CA GLU A 99 10.56 -4.94 -5.46
C GLU A 99 10.67 -6.25 -4.65
N GLN A 100 10.24 -6.25 -3.39
CA GLN A 100 10.24 -7.46 -2.57
C GLN A 100 9.33 -8.55 -3.16
N MET A 101 8.17 -8.17 -3.70
CA MET A 101 7.25 -9.10 -4.37
C MET A 101 7.87 -9.67 -5.66
N GLU A 102 8.59 -8.86 -6.43
CA GLU A 102 9.34 -9.28 -7.61
C GLU A 102 10.44 -10.28 -7.26
N PHE A 103 11.16 -10.08 -6.14
CA PHE A 103 12.16 -10.99 -5.61
C PHE A 103 11.60 -12.31 -5.04
N GLY A 104 10.28 -12.46 -4.98
CA GLY A 104 9.62 -13.71 -4.60
C GLY A 104 9.18 -13.79 -3.14
N HIS A 105 9.22 -12.70 -2.40
CA HIS A 105 8.63 -12.66 -1.08
C HIS A 105 7.11 -12.82 -1.13
N ASP A 106 6.53 -13.31 -0.05
CA ASP A 106 5.11 -13.64 0.04
C ASP A 106 4.22 -12.40 -0.15
N PRO A 107 3.38 -12.35 -1.20
CA PRO A 107 2.57 -11.18 -1.52
C PRO A 107 1.49 -10.90 -0.46
N GLU A 108 0.98 -11.90 0.25
CA GLU A 108 0.00 -11.72 1.32
C GLU A 108 0.62 -11.01 2.52
N VAL A 109 1.83 -11.41 2.91
CA VAL A 109 2.57 -10.77 4.00
C VAL A 109 2.92 -9.33 3.64
N LEU A 110 3.45 -9.08 2.43
CA LEU A 110 3.79 -7.75 1.95
C LEU A 110 2.56 -6.82 1.92
N THR A 111 1.42 -7.34 1.49
CA THR A 111 0.16 -6.59 1.46
C THR A 111 -0.33 -6.27 2.87
N SER A 112 -0.24 -7.21 3.81
CA SER A 112 -0.62 -6.98 5.22
C SER A 112 0.24 -5.90 5.89
N ILE A 113 1.55 -5.87 5.57
CA ILE A 113 2.45 -4.78 5.99
C ILE A 113 1.97 -3.45 5.39
N PHE A 114 1.69 -3.44 4.08
CA PHE A 114 1.22 -2.25 3.38
C PHE A 114 -0.08 -1.70 4.00
N GLU A 115 -1.09 -2.54 4.21
CA GLU A 115 -2.36 -2.16 4.84
C GLU A 115 -2.14 -1.53 6.22
N THR A 116 -1.29 -2.16 7.05
CA THR A 116 -0.96 -1.64 8.39
C THR A 116 -0.33 -0.25 8.29
N LYS A 117 0.58 -0.02 7.34
CA LYS A 117 1.19 1.30 7.12
C LYS A 117 0.19 2.32 6.56
N MET A 118 -0.73 1.88 5.69
CA MET A 118 -1.78 2.74 5.15
C MET A 118 -2.76 3.23 6.22
N THR A 119 -3.09 2.42 7.24
CA THR A 119 -3.93 2.89 8.36
C THR A 119 -3.28 4.06 9.09
N LEU A 120 -1.96 4.00 9.32
CA LEU A 120 -1.21 5.10 9.95
C LEU A 120 -1.22 6.37 9.09
N GLN A 121 -1.05 6.23 7.77
CA GLN A 121 -1.09 7.36 6.84
C GLN A 121 -2.48 7.99 6.74
N ALA A 122 -3.53 7.19 6.90
CA ALA A 122 -4.91 7.68 6.98
C ALA A 122 -5.25 8.34 8.34
N GLY A 123 -4.28 8.48 9.25
CA GLY A 123 -4.50 9.04 10.59
C GLY A 123 -5.19 8.07 11.57
N ILE A 124 -5.38 6.83 11.16
CA ILE A 124 -5.93 5.78 12.01
C ILE A 124 -4.75 5.12 12.72
N GLN A 125 -4.63 5.34 14.02
CA GLN A 125 -3.55 4.77 14.84
C GLN A 125 -4.14 3.74 15.83
N PRO A 126 -4.31 2.48 15.42
CA PRO A 126 -4.81 1.47 16.34
C PRO A 126 -3.79 1.20 17.45
N GLU A 127 -4.27 1.03 18.68
CA GLU A 127 -3.41 0.65 19.80
C GLU A 127 -3.10 -0.86 19.72
N LEU A 128 -1.94 -1.18 19.18
CA LEU A 128 -1.47 -2.55 18.96
C LEU A 128 -0.37 -3.00 19.94
N THR A 129 -0.03 -2.16 20.91
CA THR A 129 1.04 -2.50 21.88
C THR A 129 0.48 -3.00 23.21
N LYS A 130 -0.68 -2.51 23.62
CA LYS A 130 -1.32 -2.80 24.91
C LYS A 130 -2.84 -2.85 24.80
N CYS A 131 -3.51 -3.31 25.83
CA CYS A 131 -4.96 -3.25 25.93
C CYS A 131 -5.41 -1.78 25.98
N VAL A 132 -6.28 -1.37 25.06
CA VAL A 132 -6.79 0.00 24.95
C VAL A 132 -7.58 0.44 26.19
N CYS A 133 -8.21 -0.52 26.92
CA CYS A 133 -9.01 -0.20 28.09
C CYS A 133 -8.22 -0.12 29.40
N CYS A 134 -7.28 -1.04 29.64
CA CYS A 134 -6.59 -1.12 30.94
C CYS A 134 -5.07 -0.97 30.86
N GLY A 135 -4.50 -0.84 29.66
CA GLY A 135 -3.06 -0.66 29.45
C GLY A 135 -2.22 -1.93 29.61
N GLN A 136 -2.82 -3.10 29.88
CA GLN A 136 -2.08 -4.37 30.03
C GLN A 136 -1.50 -4.80 28.68
N THR A 137 -0.24 -5.23 28.66
CA THR A 137 0.48 -5.67 27.45
C THR A 137 0.32 -7.16 27.19
N ASP A 138 0.00 -7.94 28.21
CA ASP A 138 -0.10 -9.38 28.16
C ASP A 138 -1.54 -9.85 27.95
N GLN A 139 -1.71 -11.13 27.57
CA GLN A 139 -3.00 -11.78 27.41
C GLN A 139 -3.96 -11.03 26.46
N ILE A 140 -3.42 -10.48 25.40
CA ILE A 140 -4.22 -9.91 24.30
C ILE A 140 -4.94 -11.07 23.60
N VAL A 141 -6.27 -10.98 23.51
CA VAL A 141 -7.12 -12.04 22.96
C VAL A 141 -8.06 -11.55 21.87
N SER A 142 -8.24 -10.23 21.71
CA SER A 142 -9.14 -9.69 20.71
C SER A 142 -8.72 -8.29 20.25
N PHE A 143 -9.31 -7.86 19.13
CA PHE A 143 -9.21 -6.51 18.60
C PHE A 143 -10.61 -5.90 18.51
N SER A 144 -10.78 -4.72 19.06
CA SER A 144 -11.99 -3.93 18.94
C SER A 144 -11.81 -2.89 17.84
N VAL A 145 -12.66 -2.95 16.82
CA VAL A 145 -12.72 -1.90 15.78
C VAL A 145 -13.28 -0.62 16.40
N LYS A 146 -14.25 -0.73 17.31
CA LYS A 146 -14.88 0.41 17.98
C LYS A 146 -13.88 1.20 18.82
N GLU A 147 -13.06 0.51 19.62
CA GLU A 147 -12.05 1.12 20.50
C GLU A 147 -10.71 1.35 19.77
N ALA A 148 -10.63 0.95 18.49
CA ALA A 148 -9.44 1.04 17.63
C ALA A 148 -8.19 0.41 18.27
N GLY A 149 -8.31 -0.79 18.85
CA GLY A 149 -7.13 -1.42 19.46
C GLY A 149 -7.36 -2.78 20.11
N PHE A 150 -6.29 -3.29 20.71
CA PHE A 150 -6.27 -4.59 21.38
C PHE A 150 -7.05 -4.59 22.70
N LEU A 151 -7.68 -5.71 22.97
CA LEU A 151 -8.31 -6.01 24.25
C LEU A 151 -7.67 -7.25 24.88
N CYS A 152 -7.40 -7.18 26.18
CA CYS A 152 -6.95 -8.32 26.95
C CYS A 152 -8.14 -9.19 27.40
N LYS A 153 -7.84 -10.38 27.93
CA LYS A 153 -8.84 -11.33 28.39
C LYS A 153 -9.86 -10.77 29.42
N ARG A 154 -9.44 -9.77 30.21
CA ARG A 154 -10.34 -9.13 31.21
C ARG A 154 -11.24 -8.07 30.60
N CYS A 155 -10.86 -7.49 29.45
CA CYS A 155 -11.58 -6.37 28.84
C CYS A 155 -12.33 -6.78 27.56
N THR A 156 -12.16 -8.02 27.06
CA THR A 156 -12.76 -8.47 25.80
C THR A 156 -14.29 -8.37 25.79
N ASP A 157 -14.94 -8.54 26.95
CA ASP A 157 -16.40 -8.46 27.07
C ASP A 157 -16.96 -7.02 26.98
N GLN A 158 -16.08 -6.00 26.97
CA GLN A 158 -16.49 -4.59 26.79
C GLN A 158 -16.95 -4.28 25.36
N ASP A 159 -16.51 -5.08 24.38
CA ASP A 159 -16.99 -4.99 23.01
C ASP A 159 -17.47 -6.38 22.54
N PRO A 160 -18.80 -6.62 22.51
CA PRO A 160 -19.37 -7.89 22.03
C PRO A 160 -19.03 -8.22 20.57
N TYR A 161 -18.60 -7.23 19.80
CA TYR A 161 -18.22 -7.39 18.39
C TYR A 161 -16.70 -7.44 18.19
N ALA A 162 -15.91 -7.51 19.27
CA ALA A 162 -14.47 -7.63 19.19
C ALA A 162 -14.05 -8.91 18.44
N ILE A 163 -13.10 -8.76 17.54
CA ILE A 163 -12.56 -9.86 16.72
C ILE A 163 -11.57 -10.67 17.58
N HIS A 164 -11.87 -11.93 17.82
CA HIS A 164 -10.94 -12.81 18.53
C HIS A 164 -9.67 -13.04 17.73
N LEU A 165 -8.53 -12.90 18.39
CA LEU A 165 -7.22 -13.02 17.80
C LEU A 165 -6.48 -14.26 18.28
N HIS A 166 -5.88 -14.98 17.35
CA HIS A 166 -4.85 -15.95 17.73
C HIS A 166 -3.60 -15.21 18.25
N PRO A 167 -2.87 -15.73 19.27
CA PRO A 167 -1.68 -15.06 19.82
C PRO A 167 -0.62 -14.66 18.77
N LYS A 168 -0.45 -15.49 17.73
CA LYS A 168 0.45 -15.18 16.61
C LYS A 168 -0.03 -13.96 15.80
N THR A 169 -1.34 -13.78 15.63
CA THR A 169 -1.90 -12.64 14.89
C THR A 169 -1.62 -11.32 15.61
N SER A 170 -1.82 -11.26 16.91
CA SER A 170 -1.51 -10.05 17.68
C SER A 170 0.00 -9.71 17.63
N HIS A 171 0.87 -10.72 17.64
CA HIS A 171 2.31 -10.54 17.48
C HIS A 171 2.67 -10.00 16.09
N LEU A 172 2.10 -10.59 15.03
CA LEU A 172 2.34 -10.14 13.64
C LEU A 172 1.87 -8.71 13.42
N LEU A 173 0.69 -8.32 13.92
CA LEU A 173 0.20 -6.94 13.81
C LEU A 173 1.15 -5.93 14.47
N ARG A 174 1.70 -6.27 15.65
CA ARG A 174 2.75 -5.45 16.28
C ARG A 174 4.00 -5.36 15.43
N LEU A 175 4.44 -6.48 14.85
CA LEU A 175 5.61 -6.52 13.99
C LEU A 175 5.41 -5.66 12.75
N PHE A 176 4.28 -5.79 12.05
CA PHE A 176 3.96 -5.01 10.83
C PHE A 176 3.88 -3.51 11.09
N LEU A 177 3.44 -3.12 12.29
CA LEU A 177 3.43 -1.72 12.69
C LEU A 177 4.85 -1.12 12.76
N HIS A 178 5.82 -1.89 13.25
CA HIS A 178 7.17 -1.41 13.55
C HIS A 178 8.22 -1.76 12.49
N ILE A 179 7.93 -2.73 11.59
CA ILE A 179 8.88 -3.13 10.56
C ILE A 179 9.26 -1.96 9.67
N ASP A 180 10.56 -1.76 9.50
CA ASP A 180 11.10 -0.84 8.50
C ASP A 180 11.35 -1.62 7.20
N VAL A 181 10.55 -1.36 6.19
CA VAL A 181 10.61 -2.06 4.90
C VAL A 181 11.72 -1.52 3.99
N GLN A 182 12.29 -0.36 4.35
CA GLN A 182 13.28 0.34 3.53
C GLN A 182 14.74 -0.02 3.92
N ARG A 183 14.92 -0.94 4.88
CA ARG A 183 16.23 -1.40 5.34
C ARG A 183 16.50 -2.85 5.00
#